data_cb48e040017116f0e6abc0bdd7f53c89
#
_entry.id   cb48e040017116f0e6abc0bdd7f53c89
#
_cell.length_a   1.000
_cell.length_b   1.000
_cell.length_c   1.000
_cell.angle_alpha   90.00
_cell.angle_beta   90.00
_cell.angle_gamma   90.00
#
_symmetry.space_group_name_H-M   'P 1'
#
loop_
_entity.id
_entity.type
_entity.pdbx_description
1 polymer ?
#
loop_
_entity_poly.entity_id
_entity_poly.type
_entity_poly.pdbx_seq_one_letter_code
_entity_poly.pdbx_strand_id
1 'polypeptide(L)'
;GEYLLDKVEIVSDNKDYKSADLKSYLRQQPNFKVFGLMKWQLFVYDWSGKNEKKWINKQLRRIGEPPVVLDTMLVEQSAMELERFYINKGYVHADVSTTIDTARHKKAVVTYHIKANDPYRIRNYTMKFPDPKIDSLAHLKAPRRSPLASAFRSSQEEYNQLVKEGTLFDRDILDKERERITTLLRWNGY
;
A
#
# COMPACT_ATOMS: atom_id res chain seq x y z
N GLY A 1 -7.49 -30.20 -5.91
CA GLY A 1 -6.08 -30.40 -5.51
C GLY A 1 -5.50 -29.08 -5.08
N GLU A 2 -4.68 -29.08 -4.07
CA GLU A 2 -4.01 -27.88 -3.57
C GLU A 2 -2.87 -27.48 -4.53
N TYR A 3 -2.75 -26.19 -4.83
CA TYR A 3 -1.68 -25.62 -5.62
C TYR A 3 -0.77 -24.78 -4.74
N LEU A 4 0.53 -24.84 -4.98
CA LEU A 4 1.50 -24.00 -4.30
C LEU A 4 1.59 -22.64 -5.00
N LEU A 5 1.51 -21.56 -4.26
CA LEU A 5 1.72 -20.21 -4.80
C LEU A 5 3.19 -20.02 -5.17
N ASP A 6 3.49 -20.04 -6.48
CA ASP A 6 4.86 -19.92 -6.98
C ASP A 6 5.27 -18.47 -7.26
N LYS A 7 4.36 -17.68 -7.82
CA LYS A 7 4.63 -16.29 -8.23
C LYS A 7 3.38 -15.45 -8.11
N VAL A 8 3.60 -14.16 -7.78
CA VAL A 8 2.57 -13.13 -7.86
C VAL A 8 3.07 -12.01 -8.73
N GLU A 9 2.28 -11.61 -9.71
CA GLU A 9 2.54 -10.52 -10.63
C GLU A 9 1.47 -9.44 -10.50
N ILE A 10 1.87 -8.19 -10.70
CA ILE A 10 0.97 -7.04 -10.77
C ILE A 10 1.25 -6.33 -12.08
N VAL A 11 0.23 -6.26 -12.93
CA VAL A 11 0.26 -5.57 -14.22
C VAL A 11 -0.71 -4.39 -14.12
N SER A 12 -0.21 -3.18 -14.26
CA SER A 12 -1.01 -1.95 -14.19
C SER A 12 -0.79 -1.10 -15.44
N ASP A 13 -1.83 -0.47 -15.94
CA ASP A 13 -1.77 0.57 -16.97
C ASP A 13 -1.27 1.91 -16.40
N ASN A 14 -1.36 2.08 -15.08
CA ASN A 14 -0.90 3.26 -14.36
C ASN A 14 0.57 3.13 -13.96
N LYS A 15 1.37 4.16 -14.25
CA LYS A 15 2.81 4.23 -13.94
C LYS A 15 3.14 5.02 -12.68
N ASP A 16 2.14 5.64 -12.04
CA ASP A 16 2.35 6.47 -10.86
C ASP A 16 2.75 5.65 -9.63
N TYR A 17 2.33 4.38 -9.61
CA TYR A 17 2.64 3.45 -8.52
C TYR A 17 3.43 2.25 -9.03
N LYS A 18 4.54 1.96 -8.35
CA LYS A 18 5.39 0.81 -8.68
C LYS A 18 4.75 -0.49 -8.17
N SER A 19 4.85 -1.56 -8.95
CA SER A 19 4.37 -2.88 -8.55
C SER A 19 4.97 -3.37 -7.22
N ALA A 20 6.19 -2.94 -6.88
CA ALA A 20 6.82 -3.28 -5.60
C ALA A 20 6.07 -2.69 -4.41
N ASP A 21 5.60 -1.44 -4.52
CA ASP A 21 4.86 -0.74 -3.46
C ASP A 21 3.46 -1.34 -3.29
N LEU A 22 2.84 -1.76 -4.40
CA LEU A 22 1.52 -2.39 -4.41
C LEU A 22 1.51 -3.79 -3.78
N LYS A 23 2.66 -4.49 -3.73
CA LYS A 23 2.75 -5.81 -3.09
C LYS A 23 2.40 -5.80 -1.60
N SER A 24 2.56 -4.69 -0.92
CA SER A 24 2.19 -4.54 0.50
C SER A 24 0.69 -4.71 0.77
N TYR A 25 -0.15 -4.54 -0.26
CA TYR A 25 -1.61 -4.71 -0.18
C TYR A 25 -2.06 -6.15 -0.44
N LEU A 26 -1.13 -7.04 -0.82
CA LEU A 26 -1.45 -8.44 -1.07
C LEU A 26 -1.52 -9.22 0.24
N ARG A 27 -2.61 -9.95 0.44
CA ARG A 27 -2.85 -10.81 1.62
C ARG A 27 -2.03 -12.09 1.57
N GLN A 28 -1.62 -12.51 0.38
CA GLN A 28 -0.83 -13.70 0.16
C GLN A 28 0.33 -13.42 -0.79
N GLN A 29 1.52 -13.84 -0.38
CA GLN A 29 2.73 -13.73 -1.18
C GLN A 29 3.46 -15.07 -1.24
N PRO A 30 4.17 -15.38 -2.35
CA PRO A 30 4.94 -16.62 -2.45
C PRO A 30 6.15 -16.57 -1.50
N ASN A 31 6.64 -17.75 -1.13
CA ASN A 31 7.89 -17.86 -0.38
C ASN A 31 9.03 -17.10 -1.07
N PHE A 32 9.89 -16.50 -0.27
CA PHE A 32 11.03 -15.73 -0.74
C PHE A 32 11.99 -16.62 -1.57
N LYS A 33 12.45 -16.12 -2.72
CA LYS A 33 13.44 -16.80 -3.58
C LYS A 33 14.82 -16.22 -3.29
N VAL A 34 15.70 -17.01 -2.67
CA VAL A 34 17.09 -16.63 -2.50
C VAL A 34 17.78 -16.71 -3.88
N PHE A 35 18.51 -15.65 -4.25
CA PHE A 35 19.17 -15.50 -5.55
C PHE A 35 18.25 -15.59 -6.77
N GLY A 36 16.94 -15.38 -6.62
CA GLY A 36 15.97 -15.40 -7.71
C GLY A 36 15.75 -16.77 -8.39
N LEU A 37 16.54 -17.77 -8.07
CA LEU A 37 16.56 -19.07 -8.76
C LEU A 37 16.01 -20.22 -7.89
N MET A 38 16.16 -20.16 -6.57
CA MET A 38 15.76 -21.26 -5.68
C MET A 38 14.95 -20.74 -4.47
N LYS A 39 13.88 -21.44 -4.20
CA LYS A 39 13.11 -21.33 -2.92
C LYS A 39 13.78 -22.22 -1.88
N TRP A 40 14.96 -21.85 -1.47
CA TRP A 40 15.77 -22.70 -0.61
C TRP A 40 15.10 -22.99 0.74
N GLN A 41 14.29 -22.09 1.25
CA GLN A 41 13.52 -22.32 2.47
C GLN A 41 12.55 -23.50 2.32
N LEU A 42 11.90 -23.64 1.15
CA LEU A 42 11.05 -24.79 0.84
C LEU A 42 11.86 -26.08 0.74
N PHE A 43 13.03 -26.00 0.12
CA PHE A 43 13.93 -27.15 0.03
C PHE A 43 14.36 -27.63 1.41
N VAL A 44 14.75 -26.74 2.31
CA VAL A 44 15.11 -27.07 3.70
C VAL A 44 13.89 -27.61 4.45
N TYR A 45 12.71 -27.05 4.25
CA TYR A 45 11.47 -27.53 4.85
C TYR A 45 11.14 -28.95 4.39
N ASP A 46 11.18 -29.22 3.08
CA ASP A 46 10.92 -30.53 2.51
C ASP A 46 11.97 -31.59 2.93
N TRP A 47 13.23 -31.16 3.03
CA TRP A 47 14.34 -32.02 3.47
C TRP A 47 14.23 -32.42 4.95
N SER A 48 13.50 -31.63 5.75
CA SER A 48 13.25 -31.98 7.16
C SER A 48 12.52 -33.35 7.34
N GLY A 49 11.88 -33.86 6.29
CA GLY A 49 11.09 -35.07 6.31
C GLY A 49 9.82 -35.01 7.15
N LYS A 50 9.00 -36.06 7.07
CA LYS A 50 7.69 -36.13 7.77
C LYS A 50 7.79 -36.53 9.24
N ASN A 51 8.94 -37.00 9.69
CA ASN A 51 9.12 -37.57 11.03
C ASN A 51 9.51 -36.47 12.04
N GLU A 52 8.54 -35.91 12.74
CA GLU A 52 8.71 -34.81 13.69
C GLU A 52 9.50 -35.17 14.96
N LYS A 53 9.65 -36.48 15.25
CA LYS A 53 10.34 -36.96 16.47
C LYS A 53 11.85 -36.81 16.38
N LYS A 54 12.44 -36.72 15.19
CA LYS A 54 13.87 -36.53 15.03
C LYS A 54 14.25 -35.06 15.28
N TRP A 55 15.16 -34.82 16.22
CA TRP A 55 15.65 -33.47 16.57
C TRP A 55 16.13 -32.66 15.35
N ILE A 56 16.83 -33.31 14.42
CA ILE A 56 17.32 -32.68 13.19
C ILE A 56 16.16 -32.19 12.32
N ASN A 57 15.11 -32.98 12.12
CA ASN A 57 13.95 -32.62 11.34
C ASN A 57 13.20 -31.43 11.97
N LYS A 58 13.14 -31.38 13.30
CA LYS A 58 12.54 -30.25 14.02
C LYS A 58 13.35 -28.96 13.84
N GLN A 59 14.69 -29.04 13.80
CA GLN A 59 15.55 -27.89 13.54
C GLN A 59 15.46 -27.42 12.07
N LEU A 60 15.45 -28.34 11.12
CA LEU A 60 15.30 -28.02 9.70
C LEU A 60 13.95 -27.36 9.39
N ARG A 61 12.87 -27.81 10.03
CA ARG A 61 11.54 -27.18 9.91
C ARG A 61 11.49 -25.77 10.51
N ARG A 62 12.31 -25.49 11.53
CA ARG A 62 12.44 -24.14 12.10
C ARG A 62 13.12 -23.15 11.14
N ILE A 63 14.03 -23.63 10.29
CA ILE A 63 14.79 -22.81 9.33
C ILE A 63 14.02 -22.64 8.02
N GLY A 64 13.29 -23.70 7.58
CA GLY A 64 12.51 -23.68 6.36
C GLY A 64 11.15 -23.00 6.54
N GLU A 65 10.72 -22.23 5.58
CA GLU A 65 9.37 -21.69 5.53
C GLU A 65 8.39 -22.76 5.05
N PRO A 66 7.19 -22.89 5.67
CA PRO A 66 6.16 -23.77 5.15
C PRO A 66 5.74 -23.32 3.74
N PRO A 67 5.37 -24.26 2.86
CA PRO A 67 4.90 -23.92 1.52
C PRO A 67 3.61 -23.10 1.60
N VAL A 68 3.54 -22.04 0.82
CA VAL A 68 2.33 -21.20 0.72
C VAL A 68 1.38 -21.86 -0.26
N VAL A 69 0.27 -22.38 0.23
CA VAL A 69 -0.81 -22.95 -0.59
C VAL A 69 -1.67 -21.79 -1.12
N LEU A 70 -2.05 -21.85 -2.40
CA LEU A 70 -2.92 -20.87 -3.00
C LEU A 70 -4.30 -20.88 -2.34
N ASP A 71 -4.71 -19.75 -1.81
CA ASP A 71 -6.05 -19.49 -1.31
C ASP A 71 -6.73 -18.43 -2.20
N THR A 72 -7.74 -18.83 -2.92
CA THR A 72 -8.49 -17.98 -3.85
C THR A 72 -9.23 -16.86 -3.12
N MET A 73 -9.68 -17.09 -1.89
CA MET A 73 -10.33 -16.05 -1.08
C MET A 73 -9.33 -14.93 -0.74
N LEU A 74 -8.09 -15.27 -0.39
CA LEU A 74 -7.04 -14.27 -0.14
C LEU A 74 -6.64 -13.53 -1.43
N VAL A 75 -6.71 -14.19 -2.58
CA VAL A 75 -6.51 -13.54 -3.89
C VAL A 75 -7.58 -12.49 -4.16
N GLU A 76 -8.86 -12.84 -3.96
CA GLU A 76 -9.98 -11.90 -4.12
C GLU A 76 -9.89 -10.72 -3.14
N GLN A 77 -9.58 -10.99 -1.88
CA GLN A 77 -9.36 -9.94 -0.88
C GLN A 77 -8.23 -9.00 -1.28
N SER A 78 -7.13 -9.53 -1.83
CA SER A 78 -6.02 -8.73 -2.32
C SER A 78 -6.42 -7.84 -3.50
N ALA A 79 -7.24 -8.37 -4.43
CA ALA A 79 -7.77 -7.58 -5.54
C ALA A 79 -8.64 -6.42 -5.04
N MET A 80 -9.54 -6.66 -4.09
CA MET A 80 -10.35 -5.61 -3.45
C MET A 80 -9.51 -4.56 -2.71
N GLU A 81 -8.43 -4.97 -2.04
CA GLU A 81 -7.53 -4.01 -1.37
C GLU A 81 -6.76 -3.13 -2.38
N LEU A 82 -6.31 -3.71 -3.49
CA LEU A 82 -5.68 -2.97 -4.58
C LEU A 82 -6.65 -1.97 -5.22
N GLU A 83 -7.88 -2.40 -5.52
CA GLU A 83 -8.93 -1.53 -6.05
C GLU A 83 -9.23 -0.38 -5.10
N ARG A 84 -9.42 -0.68 -3.80
CA ARG A 84 -9.64 0.33 -2.75
C ARG A 84 -8.48 1.31 -2.64
N PHE A 85 -7.24 0.83 -2.78
CA PHE A 85 -6.08 1.71 -2.82
C PHE A 85 -6.19 2.73 -3.95
N TYR A 86 -6.47 2.29 -5.17
CA TYR A 86 -6.61 3.18 -6.33
C TYR A 86 -7.78 4.15 -6.18
N ILE A 87 -8.93 3.69 -5.68
CA ILE A 87 -10.09 4.55 -5.40
C ILE A 87 -9.71 5.64 -4.39
N ASN A 88 -8.98 5.31 -3.33
CA ASN A 88 -8.52 6.27 -2.33
C ASN A 88 -7.52 7.29 -2.90
N LYS A 89 -6.76 6.90 -3.92
CA LYS A 89 -5.82 7.75 -4.64
C LYS A 89 -6.46 8.61 -5.75
N GLY A 90 -7.78 8.55 -5.87
CA GLY A 90 -8.55 9.37 -6.81
C GLY A 90 -8.92 8.68 -8.11
N TYR A 91 -8.55 7.42 -8.31
CA TYR A 91 -8.93 6.61 -9.46
C TYR A 91 -10.25 5.88 -9.18
N VAL A 92 -11.34 6.64 -9.11
CA VAL A 92 -12.66 6.17 -8.63
C VAL A 92 -13.24 5.03 -9.46
N HIS A 93 -12.85 4.94 -10.73
CA HIS A 93 -13.28 3.90 -11.67
C HIS A 93 -12.21 2.82 -11.88
N ALA A 94 -11.27 2.68 -10.95
CA ALA A 94 -10.30 1.59 -11.01
C ALA A 94 -10.98 0.24 -10.93
N ASP A 95 -10.48 -0.70 -11.72
CA ASP A 95 -10.94 -2.09 -11.75
C ASP A 95 -9.73 -3.03 -11.62
N VAL A 96 -9.86 -4.06 -10.81
CA VAL A 96 -8.81 -5.05 -10.59
C VAL A 96 -9.33 -6.44 -10.85
N SER A 97 -8.85 -7.05 -11.91
CA SER A 97 -9.14 -8.44 -12.24
C SER A 97 -7.96 -9.35 -11.94
N THR A 98 -8.23 -10.63 -11.73
CA THR A 98 -7.21 -11.62 -11.39
C THR A 98 -7.21 -12.76 -12.38
N THR A 99 -6.02 -13.27 -12.71
CA THR A 99 -5.85 -14.51 -13.45
C THR A 99 -4.97 -15.46 -12.67
N ILE A 100 -5.36 -16.73 -12.63
CA ILE A 100 -4.62 -17.79 -11.93
C ILE A 100 -4.19 -18.81 -12.98
N ASP A 101 -2.89 -18.93 -13.22
CA ASP A 101 -2.31 -19.94 -14.08
C ASP A 101 -1.79 -21.10 -13.24
N THR A 102 -2.31 -22.32 -13.52
CA THR A 102 -1.96 -23.56 -12.80
C THR A 102 -1.28 -24.59 -13.71
N ALA A 103 -0.82 -24.17 -14.89
CA ALA A 103 -0.29 -25.07 -15.91
C ALA A 103 1.00 -25.82 -15.54
N ARG A 104 1.66 -25.51 -14.43
CA ARG A 104 2.94 -26.10 -14.04
C ARG A 104 2.82 -26.90 -12.74
N HIS A 105 2.85 -28.25 -12.82
CA HIS A 105 3.14 -29.18 -11.71
C HIS A 105 2.67 -28.74 -10.30
N LYS A 106 1.36 -28.58 -10.09
CA LYS A 106 0.78 -28.13 -8.81
C LYS A 106 1.31 -26.77 -8.31
N LYS A 107 1.80 -25.91 -9.22
CA LYS A 107 2.20 -24.54 -8.93
C LYS A 107 1.23 -23.57 -9.56
N ALA A 108 0.95 -22.49 -8.86
CA ALA A 108 0.08 -21.42 -9.32
C ALA A 108 0.84 -20.11 -9.46
N VAL A 109 0.56 -19.39 -10.53
CA VAL A 109 0.96 -17.99 -10.73
C VAL A 109 -0.30 -17.15 -10.69
N VAL A 110 -0.33 -16.16 -9.81
CA VAL A 110 -1.45 -15.22 -9.71
C VAL A 110 -1.02 -13.90 -10.32
N THR A 111 -1.80 -13.39 -11.28
CA THR A 111 -1.57 -12.09 -11.88
C THR A 111 -2.77 -11.16 -11.59
N TYR A 112 -2.49 -10.01 -10.99
CA TYR A 112 -3.45 -8.93 -10.78
C TYR A 112 -3.35 -7.94 -11.93
N HIS A 113 -4.43 -7.77 -12.67
CA HIS A 113 -4.54 -6.82 -13.78
C HIS A 113 -5.29 -5.59 -13.30
N ILE A 114 -4.61 -4.46 -13.23
CA ILE A 114 -5.15 -3.20 -12.73
C ILE A 114 -5.40 -2.28 -13.92
N LYS A 115 -6.65 -1.81 -14.04
CA LYS A 115 -7.05 -0.71 -14.91
C LYS A 115 -7.43 0.47 -14.05
N ALA A 116 -6.54 1.45 -13.95
CA ALA A 116 -6.74 2.61 -13.09
C ALA A 116 -7.78 3.59 -13.67
N ASN A 117 -7.89 3.67 -14.99
CA ASN A 117 -8.71 4.65 -15.70
C ASN A 117 -8.31 6.10 -15.35
N ASP A 118 -9.14 7.07 -15.72
CA ASP A 118 -8.85 8.48 -15.50
C ASP A 118 -9.07 8.88 -14.03
N PRO A 119 -8.11 9.59 -13.41
CA PRO A 119 -8.23 10.01 -12.03
C PRO A 119 -9.12 11.25 -11.89
N TYR A 120 -9.83 11.34 -10.78
CA TYR A 120 -10.51 12.56 -10.39
C TYR A 120 -9.52 13.57 -9.82
N ARG A 121 -9.72 14.85 -10.16
CA ARG A 121 -8.92 15.96 -9.67
C ARG A 121 -9.80 16.96 -8.94
N ILE A 122 -9.23 17.60 -7.93
CA ILE A 122 -9.91 18.64 -7.17
C ILE A 122 -10.07 19.86 -8.08
N ARG A 123 -11.33 20.20 -8.39
CA ARG A 123 -11.63 21.38 -9.19
C ARG A 123 -11.61 22.65 -8.34
N ASN A 124 -12.34 22.62 -7.22
CA ASN A 124 -12.42 23.75 -6.30
C ASN A 124 -12.24 23.22 -4.88
N TYR A 125 -11.47 23.94 -4.08
CA TYR A 125 -11.31 23.68 -2.66
C TYR A 125 -11.56 24.97 -1.87
N THR A 126 -12.58 24.97 -1.03
CA THR A 126 -12.95 26.14 -0.23
C THR A 126 -13.11 25.73 1.22
N MET A 127 -12.38 26.39 2.12
CA MET A 127 -12.58 26.29 3.55
C MET A 127 -13.36 27.50 4.02
N LYS A 128 -14.43 27.30 4.79
CA LYS A 128 -15.22 28.36 5.42
C LYS A 128 -15.55 27.97 6.85
N PHE A 129 -15.24 28.85 7.78
CA PHE A 129 -15.55 28.66 9.18
C PHE A 129 -16.52 29.76 9.65
N PRO A 130 -17.51 29.43 10.51
CA PRO A 130 -18.46 30.42 11.03
C PRO A 130 -17.78 31.51 11.87
N ASP A 131 -16.72 31.15 12.60
CA ASP A 131 -15.93 32.08 13.41
C ASP A 131 -14.82 32.70 12.58
N PRO A 132 -14.75 34.03 12.43
CA PRO A 132 -13.72 34.72 11.67
C PRO A 132 -12.29 34.48 12.19
N LYS A 133 -12.13 34.22 13.51
CA LYS A 133 -10.83 33.92 14.09
C LYS A 133 -10.35 32.54 13.65
N ILE A 134 -11.22 31.54 13.67
CA ILE A 134 -10.95 30.19 13.20
C ILE A 134 -10.63 30.21 11.71
N ASP A 135 -11.41 30.96 10.92
CA ASP A 135 -11.19 31.10 9.49
C ASP A 135 -9.80 31.69 9.20
N SER A 136 -9.43 32.76 9.91
CA SER A 136 -8.11 33.38 9.81
C SER A 136 -6.97 32.42 10.17
N LEU A 137 -7.13 31.65 11.26
CA LEU A 137 -6.13 30.65 11.70
C LEU A 137 -5.96 29.53 10.67
N ALA A 138 -7.06 28.99 10.12
CA ALA A 138 -7.03 27.91 9.15
C ALA A 138 -6.31 28.31 7.84
N HIS A 139 -6.36 29.59 7.48
CA HIS A 139 -5.73 30.16 6.30
C HIS A 139 -4.34 30.76 6.56
N LEU A 140 -3.79 30.63 7.78
CA LEU A 140 -2.45 31.10 8.09
C LEU A 140 -1.41 30.41 7.19
N LYS A 141 -0.60 31.24 6.54
CA LYS A 141 0.59 30.78 5.80
C LYS A 141 1.80 30.78 6.73
N ALA A 142 2.69 29.81 6.54
CA ALA A 142 3.95 29.78 7.26
C ALA A 142 4.68 31.13 7.11
N PRO A 143 5.18 31.70 8.21
CA PRO A 143 5.98 32.92 8.14
C PRO A 143 7.23 32.66 7.27
N ARG A 144 7.57 33.60 6.38
CA ARG A 144 8.81 33.54 5.59
C ARG A 144 9.99 33.52 6.56
N ARG A 145 10.66 32.38 6.68
CA ARG A 145 11.84 32.22 7.53
C ARG A 145 13.12 32.51 6.76
N SER A 146 14.14 33.02 7.47
CA SER A 146 15.48 33.19 6.94
C SER A 146 16.12 31.84 6.56
N PRO A 147 17.10 31.79 5.64
CA PRO A 147 17.74 30.55 5.18
C PRO A 147 18.34 29.68 6.28
N LEU A 148 18.73 30.28 7.42
CA LEU A 148 19.28 29.58 8.59
C LEU A 148 18.23 28.76 9.35
N ALA A 149 16.94 29.08 9.25
CA ALA A 149 15.87 28.36 9.93
C ALA A 149 15.31 27.17 9.13
N SER A 150 15.80 26.95 7.91
CA SER A 150 15.40 25.83 7.04
C SER A 150 15.88 24.45 7.52
N ALA A 151 16.81 24.42 8.50
CA ALA A 151 17.28 23.18 9.13
C ALA A 151 16.20 22.49 10.00
N PHE A 152 15.13 23.22 10.40
CA PHE A 152 13.99 22.67 11.14
C PHE A 152 12.77 22.49 10.23
N ARG A 153 12.80 21.45 9.43
CA ARG A 153 11.81 21.13 8.39
C ARG A 153 10.38 20.88 8.90
N SER A 154 10.22 20.43 10.14
CA SER A 154 8.95 19.97 10.68
C SER A 154 7.88 21.05 10.87
N SER A 155 8.26 22.31 11.08
CA SER A 155 7.29 23.36 11.42
C SER A 155 6.71 24.16 10.24
N GLN A 156 7.24 23.98 9.02
CA GLN A 156 6.70 24.68 7.84
C GLN A 156 5.57 23.90 7.15
N GLU A 157 5.60 22.58 7.20
CA GLU A 157 4.57 21.72 6.59
C GLU A 157 3.22 21.90 7.28
N GLU A 158 3.21 22.20 8.58
CA GLU A 158 2.01 22.35 9.40
C GLU A 158 1.17 23.58 9.05
N TYR A 159 1.76 24.61 8.45
CA TYR A 159 1.07 25.84 8.05
C TYR A 159 0.65 25.86 6.57
N ASN A 160 1.24 25.00 5.74
CA ASN A 160 0.95 25.00 4.32
C ASN A 160 -0.28 24.14 4.01
N GLN A 161 -1.23 24.74 3.32
CA GLN A 161 -2.38 24.01 2.77
C GLN A 161 -1.92 22.87 1.87
N LEU A 162 -2.33 21.64 2.20
CA LEU A 162 -1.94 20.43 1.48
C LEU A 162 -2.81 20.20 0.24
N VAL A 163 -4.10 20.52 0.35
CA VAL A 163 -5.07 20.38 -0.73
C VAL A 163 -4.97 21.55 -1.69
N LYS A 164 -4.73 21.25 -2.96
CA LYS A 164 -4.62 22.28 -4.02
C LYS A 164 -5.54 21.93 -5.19
N GLU A 165 -6.09 22.94 -5.83
CA GLU A 165 -6.85 22.76 -7.07
C GLU A 165 -5.97 22.15 -8.17
N GLY A 166 -6.55 21.27 -8.99
CA GLY A 166 -5.86 20.52 -10.04
C GLY A 166 -5.10 19.28 -9.57
N THR A 167 -4.88 19.09 -8.26
CA THR A 167 -4.27 17.87 -7.73
C THR A 167 -5.24 16.69 -7.73
N LEU A 168 -4.70 15.48 -7.59
CA LEU A 168 -5.52 14.26 -7.46
C LEU A 168 -6.46 14.36 -6.25
N PHE A 169 -7.65 13.79 -6.40
CA PHE A 169 -8.59 13.60 -5.29
C PHE A 169 -8.13 12.46 -4.40
N ASP A 170 -7.04 12.66 -3.68
CA ASP A 170 -6.43 11.68 -2.76
C ASP A 170 -7.03 11.85 -1.36
N ARG A 171 -7.69 10.81 -0.85
CA ARG A 171 -8.32 10.81 0.47
C ARG A 171 -7.31 10.99 1.60
N ASP A 172 -6.11 10.43 1.46
CA ASP A 172 -5.07 10.57 2.49
C ASP A 172 -4.61 12.03 2.62
N ILE A 173 -4.56 12.78 1.50
CA ILE A 173 -4.22 14.21 1.50
C ILE A 173 -5.35 15.02 2.17
N LEU A 174 -6.61 14.68 1.89
CA LEU A 174 -7.76 15.34 2.52
C LEU A 174 -7.80 15.10 4.04
N ASP A 175 -7.52 13.88 4.48
CA ASP A 175 -7.46 13.55 5.89
C ASP A 175 -6.30 14.24 6.60
N LYS A 176 -5.11 14.30 5.99
CA LYS A 176 -3.96 15.05 6.50
C LYS A 176 -4.25 16.55 6.60
N GLU A 177 -4.97 17.12 5.62
CA GLU A 177 -5.37 18.53 5.68
C GLU A 177 -6.33 18.80 6.83
N ARG A 178 -7.29 17.91 7.06
CA ARG A 178 -8.21 18.01 8.20
C ARG A 178 -7.44 17.90 9.53
N GLU A 179 -6.48 17.00 9.63
CA GLU A 179 -5.63 16.83 10.81
C GLU A 179 -4.75 18.08 11.04
N ARG A 180 -4.16 18.63 9.98
CA ARG A 180 -3.40 19.90 10.03
C ARG A 180 -4.22 21.01 10.63
N ILE A 181 -5.43 21.24 10.11
CA ILE A 181 -6.33 22.28 10.60
C ILE A 181 -6.68 22.05 12.08
N THR A 182 -7.03 20.82 12.44
CA THR A 182 -7.37 20.45 13.82
C THR A 182 -6.19 20.71 14.76
N THR A 183 -4.98 20.39 14.37
CA THR A 183 -3.76 20.63 15.15
C THR A 183 -3.50 22.13 15.33
N LEU A 184 -3.61 22.92 14.27
CA LEU A 184 -3.47 24.37 14.36
C LEU A 184 -4.47 25.00 15.32
N LEU A 185 -5.74 24.55 15.27
CA LEU A 185 -6.78 25.05 16.16
C LEU A 185 -6.49 24.71 17.62
N ARG A 186 -6.12 23.46 17.91
CA ARG A 186 -5.75 23.02 19.27
C ARG A 186 -4.57 23.83 19.84
N TRP A 187 -3.56 24.13 19.06
CA TRP A 187 -2.42 24.97 19.51
C TRP A 187 -2.82 26.41 19.83
N ASN A 188 -3.91 26.88 19.25
CA ASN A 188 -4.45 28.22 19.51
C ASN A 188 -5.61 28.23 20.52
N GLY A 189 -5.82 27.12 21.22
CA GLY A 189 -6.77 27.05 22.35
C GLY A 189 -8.24 26.79 21.95
N TYR A 190 -8.47 26.21 20.77
CA TYR A 190 -9.79 25.79 20.27
C TYR A 190 -10.02 24.30 20.39
#